data_a1ac0b2dfb6113fee94987e8cece23e9
#
_entry.id   a1ac0b2dfb6113fee94987e8cece23e9
#
_cell.length_a   1.000
_cell.length_b   1.000
_cell.length_c   1.000
_cell.angle_alpha   90.00
_cell.angle_beta   90.00
_cell.angle_gamma   90.00
#
_symmetry.space_group_name_H-M   'P 1'
#
loop_
_entity.id
_entity.type
_entity.pdbx_description
1 polymer ?
#
loop_
_entity_poly.entity_id
_entity_poly.type
_entity_poly.pdbx_seq_one_letter_code
_entity_poly.pdbx_strand_id
1 'polypeptide(L)'
;MREITNNGVTLSYPDEIGFAFNPCLLVASGDELVKMSIDIRAGEKKETIWMEAMKGRCYADVREYVQTFFDTLAFSDVDYNQERQTAMGKRVSFSVTATKNDEASTTVEYTFEVFYIWGALKIGGQEVYNSYRTLTWFRDFPFTVGVYAAGGGSIMFSKDGVADKFVNLPEQGVWNIPLKSTEDAKRYYLLSDCTGAFAEVTFDNTFDMTFRYSHVGTKREKIRINIIDDYDEGYYLRWINRHGVYCYYLFKPGDEARKVTSDGAFMRNNLLSYDMNYGYKGYTGRLQRMSREDTIPVCAPLVDSDTWDMLFDLATSPCVDLFVGYKNDEPKWMPVTIISGSYTKAKAVLQNFICSIMMPDVTIQKL
;
A
#
# COMPACT_ATOMS: atom_id res chain seq x y z
N MET A 1 -10.39 16.66 12.29
CA MET A 1 -11.84 16.43 12.08
C MET A 1 -12.50 17.79 11.95
N ARG A 2 -13.46 17.90 11.07
CA ARG A 2 -14.27 19.10 10.82
C ARG A 2 -15.59 18.97 11.55
N GLU A 3 -16.24 20.10 11.81
CA GLU A 3 -17.55 20.14 12.43
C GLU A 3 -18.50 21.06 11.66
N ILE A 4 -19.74 20.64 11.57
CA ILE A 4 -20.82 21.43 11.01
C ILE A 4 -22.06 21.30 11.90
N THR A 5 -22.70 22.43 12.22
CA THR A 5 -23.90 22.46 13.05
C THR A 5 -25.07 22.96 12.24
N ASN A 6 -26.17 22.22 12.25
CA ASN A 6 -27.42 22.59 11.62
C ASN A 6 -28.60 22.13 12.50
N ASN A 7 -29.61 22.98 12.69
CA ASN A 7 -30.82 22.71 13.47
C ASN A 7 -30.57 22.05 14.86
N GLY A 8 -29.52 22.49 15.56
CA GLY A 8 -29.19 21.97 16.89
C GLY A 8 -28.53 20.58 16.88
N VAL A 9 -28.18 20.05 15.72
CA VAL A 9 -27.34 18.85 15.58
C VAL A 9 -25.97 19.25 15.08
N THR A 10 -24.91 18.77 15.73
CA THR A 10 -23.52 18.95 15.32
C THR A 10 -23.00 17.63 14.76
N LEU A 11 -22.50 17.65 13.53
CA LEU A 11 -21.80 16.53 12.92
C LEU A 11 -20.32 16.81 12.91
N SER A 12 -19.54 15.94 13.55
CA SER A 12 -18.08 15.88 13.42
C SER A 12 -17.73 14.81 12.39
N TYR A 13 -16.90 15.15 11.41
CA TYR A 13 -16.58 14.31 10.25
C TYR A 13 -15.10 14.43 9.84
N PRO A 14 -14.56 13.50 9.01
CA PRO A 14 -13.18 13.53 8.56
C PRO A 14 -12.80 14.80 7.79
N ASP A 15 -11.50 15.04 7.70
CA ASP A 15 -10.93 16.09 6.84
C ASP A 15 -11.08 15.71 5.35
N GLU A 16 -10.71 16.62 4.45
CA GLU A 16 -10.87 16.43 2.99
C GLU A 16 -10.07 15.24 2.42
N ILE A 17 -9.00 14.86 3.12
CA ILE A 17 -8.16 13.74 2.76
C ILE A 17 -8.13 12.77 3.93
N GLY A 18 -8.36 11.49 3.64
CA GLY A 18 -8.33 10.39 4.59
C GLY A 18 -7.44 9.26 4.11
N PHE A 19 -7.14 8.33 5.03
CA PHE A 19 -6.45 7.08 4.72
C PHE A 19 -7.37 5.92 5.01
N ALA A 20 -7.44 4.96 4.08
CA ALA A 20 -8.43 3.88 4.14
C ALA A 20 -8.29 2.97 5.37
N PHE A 21 -7.09 2.92 5.98
CA PHE A 21 -6.84 2.12 7.19
C PHE A 21 -6.88 2.92 8.49
N ASN A 22 -7.04 4.23 8.41
CA ASN A 22 -7.22 5.06 9.59
C ASN A 22 -8.68 5.08 10.03
N PRO A 23 -8.99 5.31 11.33
CA PRO A 23 -10.35 5.50 11.78
C PRO A 23 -11.06 6.60 10.98
N CYS A 24 -12.22 6.26 10.45
CA CYS A 24 -13.10 7.18 9.73
C CYS A 24 -14.32 7.45 10.59
N LEU A 25 -14.18 8.41 11.51
CA LEU A 25 -15.18 8.68 12.54
C LEU A 25 -16.20 9.70 12.08
N LEU A 26 -17.46 9.35 12.22
CA LEU A 26 -18.62 10.22 12.08
C LEU A 26 -19.33 10.28 13.42
N VAL A 27 -19.48 11.46 13.97
CA VAL A 27 -20.12 11.65 15.27
C VAL A 27 -21.18 12.73 15.13
N ALA A 28 -22.44 12.35 15.29
CA ALA A 28 -23.53 13.30 15.41
C ALA A 28 -23.92 13.48 16.87
N SER A 29 -24.15 14.71 17.30
CA SER A 29 -24.59 15.02 18.65
C SER A 29 -25.62 16.16 18.64
N GLY A 30 -26.62 16.04 19.48
CA GLY A 30 -27.66 17.05 19.63
C GLY A 30 -28.72 16.61 20.61
N ASP A 31 -29.41 17.58 21.21
CA ASP A 31 -30.56 17.28 22.07
C ASP A 31 -31.63 16.61 21.21
N GLU A 32 -32.31 15.60 21.76
CA GLU A 32 -33.36 14.84 21.10
C GLU A 32 -32.94 14.03 19.87
N LEU A 33 -31.63 13.92 19.57
CA LEU A 33 -31.13 13.04 18.50
C LEU A 33 -31.46 11.59 18.85
N VAL A 34 -32.16 10.87 17.93
CA VAL A 34 -32.55 9.46 18.11
C VAL A 34 -31.85 8.50 17.17
N LYS A 35 -31.54 8.93 15.95
CA LYS A 35 -30.86 8.06 15.00
C LYS A 35 -30.04 8.86 13.99
N MET A 36 -29.07 8.18 13.41
CA MET A 36 -28.28 8.66 12.29
C MET A 36 -28.24 7.57 11.21
N SER A 37 -28.47 7.95 9.95
CA SER A 37 -28.16 7.11 8.80
C SER A 37 -27.06 7.74 7.97
N ILE A 38 -26.21 6.91 7.38
CA ILE A 38 -25.06 7.33 6.58
C ILE A 38 -25.13 6.57 5.27
N ASP A 39 -25.27 7.28 4.19
CA ASP A 39 -25.09 6.78 2.82
C ASP A 39 -23.67 7.10 2.38
N ILE A 40 -22.92 6.08 2.01
CA ILE A 40 -21.54 6.16 1.56
C ILE A 40 -21.48 5.73 0.12
N ARG A 41 -20.88 6.53 -0.77
CA ARG A 41 -20.83 6.24 -2.20
C ARG A 41 -19.43 6.46 -2.78
N ALA A 42 -19.03 5.56 -3.67
CA ALA A 42 -17.84 5.71 -4.49
C ALA A 42 -18.10 5.17 -5.89
N GLY A 43 -18.30 6.05 -6.87
CA GLY A 43 -18.80 5.69 -8.19
C GLY A 43 -20.17 5.05 -8.10
N GLU A 44 -20.33 3.84 -8.66
CA GLU A 44 -21.59 3.09 -8.65
C GLU A 44 -21.84 2.32 -7.34
N LYS A 45 -20.81 2.11 -6.54
CA LYS A 45 -20.92 1.38 -5.28
C LYS A 45 -21.55 2.26 -4.21
N LYS A 46 -22.50 1.70 -3.46
CA LYS A 46 -23.20 2.37 -2.37
C LYS A 46 -23.33 1.45 -1.17
N GLU A 47 -23.08 1.99 0.02
CA GLU A 47 -23.34 1.35 1.30
C GLU A 47 -24.20 2.28 2.16
N THR A 48 -25.11 1.72 2.95
CA THR A 48 -25.96 2.49 3.87
C THR A 48 -25.88 1.88 5.25
N ILE A 49 -25.58 2.72 6.23
CA ILE A 49 -25.45 2.34 7.64
C ILE A 49 -26.41 3.19 8.45
N TRP A 50 -26.96 2.63 9.51
CA TRP A 50 -27.83 3.33 10.43
C TRP A 50 -27.54 2.92 11.87
N MET A 51 -27.74 3.83 12.77
CA MET A 51 -27.51 3.62 14.19
C MET A 51 -28.44 4.48 15.03
N GLU A 52 -28.75 3.96 16.20
CA GLU A 52 -29.54 4.67 17.20
C GLU A 52 -28.64 5.54 18.06
N ALA A 53 -29.18 6.65 18.53
CA ALA A 53 -28.47 7.54 19.41
C ALA A 53 -28.47 7.01 20.85
N MET A 54 -27.32 7.11 21.50
CA MET A 54 -27.20 6.88 22.92
C MET A 54 -26.97 8.23 23.61
N LYS A 55 -27.90 8.65 24.45
CA LYS A 55 -27.85 9.96 25.18
C LYS A 55 -27.61 11.14 24.22
N GLY A 56 -28.38 11.22 23.14
CA GLY A 56 -28.27 12.31 22.17
C GLY A 56 -27.01 12.28 21.30
N ARG A 57 -26.34 11.13 21.18
CA ARG A 57 -25.11 10.98 20.41
C ARG A 57 -25.10 9.70 19.60
N CYS A 58 -24.77 9.82 18.30
CA CYS A 58 -24.51 8.71 17.40
C CYS A 58 -23.02 8.71 17.06
N TYR A 59 -22.43 7.51 16.94
CA TYR A 59 -21.03 7.33 16.64
C TYR A 59 -20.84 6.18 15.64
N ALA A 60 -20.09 6.43 14.57
CA ALA A 60 -19.74 5.43 13.58
C ALA A 60 -18.26 5.51 13.19
N ASP A 61 -17.59 4.38 13.15
CA ASP A 61 -16.35 4.21 12.38
C ASP A 61 -16.72 3.49 11.06
N VAL A 62 -16.64 4.22 9.95
CA VAL A 62 -17.02 3.69 8.64
C VAL A 62 -15.81 3.24 7.81
N ARG A 63 -14.65 3.09 8.45
CA ARG A 63 -13.39 2.70 7.81
C ARG A 63 -13.51 1.42 6.98
N GLU A 64 -14.12 0.37 7.52
CA GLU A 64 -14.27 -0.91 6.80
C GLU A 64 -15.08 -0.76 5.51
N TYR A 65 -16.12 0.06 5.52
CA TYR A 65 -16.91 0.34 4.32
C TYR A 65 -16.10 1.12 3.28
N VAL A 66 -15.29 2.08 3.72
CA VAL A 66 -14.39 2.81 2.81
C VAL A 66 -13.42 1.86 2.12
N GLN A 67 -12.87 0.88 2.85
CA GLN A 67 -11.95 -0.11 2.29
C GLN A 67 -12.61 -0.97 1.19
N THR A 68 -13.90 -1.32 1.31
CA THR A 68 -14.60 -2.13 0.30
C THR A 68 -14.73 -1.45 -1.05
N PHE A 69 -14.60 -0.13 -1.10
CA PHE A 69 -14.68 0.60 -2.36
C PHE A 69 -13.41 0.50 -3.20
N PHE A 70 -12.28 0.11 -2.60
CA PHE A 70 -11.05 -0.11 -3.34
C PHE A 70 -11.06 -1.49 -4.01
N ASP A 71 -10.57 -1.52 -5.23
CA ASP A 71 -10.33 -2.75 -5.96
C ASP A 71 -8.84 -3.07 -5.94
N THR A 72 -8.46 -3.96 -5.06
CA THR A 72 -7.04 -4.33 -4.87
C THR A 72 -6.45 -5.05 -6.09
N LEU A 73 -7.27 -5.64 -6.95
CA LEU A 73 -6.82 -6.26 -8.19
C LEU A 73 -6.34 -5.20 -9.20
N ALA A 74 -6.97 -4.02 -9.19
CA ALA A 74 -6.58 -2.91 -10.04
C ALA A 74 -5.29 -2.22 -9.58
N PHE A 75 -4.75 -2.54 -8.42
CA PHE A 75 -3.48 -1.97 -7.93
C PHE A 75 -2.27 -2.46 -8.75
N SER A 76 -2.38 -3.58 -9.44
CA SER A 76 -1.33 -4.07 -10.33
C SER A 76 -1.23 -3.31 -11.65
N ASP A 77 -2.23 -2.51 -11.99
CA ASP A 77 -2.34 -1.78 -13.27
C ASP A 77 -1.50 -0.50 -13.28
N VAL A 78 -0.23 -0.61 -12.94
CA VAL A 78 0.73 0.49 -13.08
C VAL A 78 1.24 0.52 -14.50
N ASP A 79 1.10 1.67 -15.14
CA ASP A 79 1.67 1.89 -16.47
C ASP A 79 3.13 2.37 -16.33
N TYR A 80 4.05 1.62 -16.93
CA TYR A 80 5.48 1.97 -16.95
C TYR A 80 5.87 2.76 -18.20
N ASN A 81 4.90 3.14 -19.04
CA ASN A 81 5.13 3.91 -20.26
C ASN A 81 4.61 5.35 -20.20
N GLN A 82 3.63 5.60 -19.32
CA GLN A 82 3.03 6.94 -19.19
C GLN A 82 2.61 7.22 -17.76
N GLU A 83 2.50 8.50 -17.41
CA GLU A 83 1.91 8.93 -16.15
C GLU A 83 0.44 8.51 -16.08
N ARG A 84 0.05 7.96 -14.94
CA ARG A 84 -1.31 7.48 -14.74
C ARG A 84 -1.77 7.66 -13.30
N GLN A 85 -3.03 8.02 -13.13
CA GLN A 85 -3.69 7.87 -11.83
C GLN A 85 -3.83 6.39 -11.49
N THR A 86 -3.58 6.09 -10.23
CA THR A 86 -3.71 4.72 -9.71
C THR A 86 -5.06 4.52 -9.03
N ALA A 87 -5.48 3.27 -8.89
CA ALA A 87 -6.66 2.89 -8.12
C ALA A 87 -6.47 3.03 -6.59
N MET A 88 -5.30 3.47 -6.14
CA MET A 88 -4.97 3.67 -4.72
C MET A 88 -5.53 4.95 -4.13
N GLY A 89 -6.09 5.83 -4.95
CA GLY A 89 -6.83 7.02 -4.53
C GLY A 89 -8.29 6.94 -4.96
N LYS A 90 -9.22 7.30 -4.07
CA LYS A 90 -10.64 7.26 -4.36
C LYS A 90 -11.42 8.35 -3.65
N ARG A 91 -12.29 9.04 -4.40
CA ARG A 91 -13.23 10.00 -3.83
C ARG A 91 -14.46 9.26 -3.32
N VAL A 92 -14.85 9.54 -2.08
CA VAL A 92 -16.00 8.96 -1.40
C VAL A 92 -16.92 10.09 -0.96
N SER A 93 -18.18 10.00 -1.35
CA SER A 93 -19.23 10.96 -0.98
C SER A 93 -20.06 10.40 0.17
N PHE A 94 -20.35 11.24 1.14
CA PHE A 94 -21.14 10.92 2.31
C PHE A 94 -22.41 11.76 2.32
N SER A 95 -23.55 11.11 2.60
CA SER A 95 -24.81 11.77 2.93
C SER A 95 -25.25 11.26 4.28
N VAL A 96 -25.26 12.14 5.27
CA VAL A 96 -25.59 11.81 6.65
C VAL A 96 -26.91 12.44 7.00
N THR A 97 -27.88 11.63 7.42
CA THR A 97 -29.21 12.09 7.88
C THR A 97 -29.34 11.81 9.38
N ALA A 98 -29.45 12.87 10.16
CA ALA A 98 -29.70 12.82 11.59
C ALA A 98 -31.19 13.10 11.86
N THR A 99 -31.87 12.24 12.64
CA THR A 99 -33.29 12.36 12.98
C THR A 99 -33.46 12.69 14.45
N LYS A 100 -34.26 13.69 14.75
CA LYS A 100 -34.61 14.09 16.12
C LYS A 100 -35.97 13.53 16.51
N ASN A 101 -36.18 13.33 17.79
CA ASN A 101 -37.48 12.95 18.38
C ASN A 101 -38.20 14.21 18.88
N ASP A 102 -38.31 15.21 18.01
CA ASP A 102 -39.16 16.37 18.24
C ASP A 102 -40.60 16.11 17.69
N GLU A 103 -41.54 17.01 18.00
CA GLU A 103 -42.94 16.86 17.57
C GLU A 103 -43.11 16.70 16.05
N ALA A 104 -42.15 17.21 15.26
CA ALA A 104 -42.14 17.16 13.80
C ALA A 104 -41.27 16.00 13.24
N SER A 105 -40.60 15.22 14.06
CA SER A 105 -39.61 14.22 13.64
C SER A 105 -38.60 14.81 12.64
N THR A 106 -38.02 15.94 13.02
CA THR A 106 -37.12 16.73 12.16
C THR A 106 -35.91 15.93 11.73
N THR A 107 -35.59 15.98 10.43
CA THR A 107 -34.40 15.42 9.87
C THR A 107 -33.42 16.52 9.48
N VAL A 108 -32.14 16.29 9.73
CA VAL A 108 -31.04 17.19 9.36
C VAL A 108 -30.09 16.43 8.44
N GLU A 109 -29.86 16.98 7.26
CA GLU A 109 -29.01 16.34 6.27
C GLU A 109 -27.68 17.09 6.12
N TYR A 110 -26.61 16.31 5.95
CA TYR A 110 -25.27 16.78 5.70
C TYR A 110 -24.68 16.01 4.52
N THR A 111 -24.01 16.72 3.61
CA THR A 111 -23.30 16.11 2.48
C THR A 111 -21.87 16.62 2.45
N PHE A 112 -20.92 15.73 2.27
CA PHE A 112 -19.51 16.07 2.11
C PHE A 112 -18.78 14.97 1.34
N GLU A 113 -17.59 15.29 0.87
CA GLU A 113 -16.73 14.37 0.17
C GLU A 113 -15.35 14.28 0.86
N VAL A 114 -14.77 13.10 0.83
CA VAL A 114 -13.40 12.84 1.31
C VAL A 114 -12.65 12.08 0.24
N PHE A 115 -11.44 12.51 -0.03
CA PHE A 115 -10.53 11.75 -0.89
C PHE A 115 -9.75 10.77 -0.02
N TYR A 116 -9.95 9.47 -0.22
CA TYR A 116 -9.23 8.43 0.51
C TYR A 116 -8.06 7.89 -0.29
N ILE A 117 -6.94 7.71 0.39
CA ILE A 117 -5.75 7.05 -0.11
C ILE A 117 -5.68 5.67 0.53
N TRP A 118 -5.34 4.65 -0.26
CA TRP A 118 -5.10 3.29 0.22
C TRP A 118 -3.81 3.25 1.04
N GLY A 119 -3.91 3.60 2.30
CA GLY A 119 -2.76 3.73 3.17
C GLY A 119 -3.18 3.85 4.63
N ALA A 120 -2.18 3.88 5.51
CA ALA A 120 -2.35 4.03 6.94
C ALA A 120 -1.37 5.03 7.51
N LEU A 121 -1.87 5.90 8.40
CA LEU A 121 -1.05 6.81 9.16
C LEU A 121 -1.18 6.56 10.63
N LYS A 122 -0.11 6.80 11.36
CA LYS A 122 -0.19 6.79 12.81
C LYS A 122 -0.93 8.03 13.31
N ILE A 123 -2.02 7.80 14.02
CA ILE A 123 -2.78 8.87 14.66
C ILE A 123 -2.16 9.19 16.01
N GLY A 124 -1.97 10.48 16.28
CA GLY A 124 -1.53 10.98 17.59
C GLY A 124 -0.05 10.80 17.89
N GLY A 125 0.77 10.44 16.94
CA GLY A 125 2.23 10.36 17.08
C GLY A 125 2.93 11.52 16.37
N GLN A 126 4.00 12.04 16.95
CA GLN A 126 4.99 12.81 16.21
C GLN A 126 5.88 11.85 15.40
N GLU A 127 5.33 11.13 14.46
CA GLU A 127 6.17 10.50 13.48
C GLU A 127 6.61 11.61 12.52
N VAL A 128 7.84 12.04 12.72
CA VAL A 128 8.56 12.76 11.67
C VAL A 128 8.77 11.74 10.57
N TYR A 129 7.88 11.78 9.61
CA TYR A 129 7.96 10.90 8.49
C TYR A 129 8.93 11.51 7.50
N ASN A 130 10.16 11.07 7.54
CA ASN A 130 11.12 11.29 6.46
C ASN A 130 10.84 10.35 5.29
N SER A 131 9.59 9.95 5.15
CA SER A 131 9.23 8.92 4.24
C SER A 131 9.60 9.30 2.84
N TYR A 132 10.56 8.57 2.37
CA TYR A 132 10.87 8.47 0.96
C TYR A 132 11.37 9.75 0.30
N ARG A 133 12.04 10.60 1.05
CA ARG A 133 12.83 11.69 0.49
C ARG A 133 14.02 11.18 -0.31
N THR A 134 14.38 9.91 -0.11
CA THR A 134 15.40 9.23 -0.88
C THR A 134 14.85 7.90 -1.37
N LEU A 135 14.79 7.73 -2.67
CA LEU A 135 14.44 6.48 -3.34
C LEU A 135 15.68 5.93 -4.03
N THR A 136 15.73 4.63 -4.20
CA THR A 136 16.79 3.95 -4.94
C THR A 136 16.22 3.36 -6.21
N TRP A 137 16.78 3.72 -7.36
CA TRP A 137 16.43 3.15 -8.64
C TRP A 137 17.60 2.35 -9.19
N PHE A 138 17.37 1.07 -9.44
CA PHE A 138 18.29 0.19 -10.15
C PHE A 138 17.93 0.30 -11.64
N ARG A 139 18.84 0.85 -12.44
CA ARG A 139 18.55 1.43 -13.77
C ARG A 139 17.80 0.52 -14.73
N ASP A 140 18.11 -0.77 -14.77
CA ASP A 140 17.53 -1.73 -15.72
C ASP A 140 16.18 -2.30 -15.28
N PHE A 141 15.73 -1.90 -14.07
CA PHE A 141 14.47 -2.35 -13.53
C PHE A 141 13.36 -1.32 -13.72
N PRO A 142 12.10 -1.79 -13.88
CA PRO A 142 10.96 -0.90 -13.97
C PRO A 142 10.79 -0.11 -12.68
N PHE A 143 10.70 1.21 -12.80
CA PHE A 143 10.65 2.09 -11.65
C PHE A 143 9.65 3.22 -11.87
N THR A 144 8.94 3.60 -10.82
CA THR A 144 8.01 4.71 -10.84
C THR A 144 8.13 5.54 -9.58
N VAL A 145 7.82 6.82 -9.69
CA VAL A 145 7.65 7.72 -8.55
C VAL A 145 6.16 7.91 -8.30
N GLY A 146 5.71 7.51 -7.12
CA GLY A 146 4.34 7.72 -6.70
C GLY A 146 4.19 9.04 -5.94
N VAL A 147 3.16 9.80 -6.27
CA VAL A 147 2.84 11.08 -5.61
C VAL A 147 1.34 11.28 -5.49
N TYR A 148 0.94 11.98 -4.44
CA TYR A 148 -0.41 12.50 -4.34
C TYR A 148 -0.46 13.91 -4.95
N ALA A 149 -1.45 14.15 -5.80
CA ALA A 149 -1.76 15.47 -6.33
C ALA A 149 -3.14 15.93 -5.85
N ALA A 150 -3.22 17.18 -5.39
CA ALA A 150 -4.51 17.77 -5.00
C ALA A 150 -5.37 18.22 -6.21
N GLY A 151 -4.77 18.20 -7.40
CA GLY A 151 -5.35 18.68 -8.65
C GLY A 151 -4.73 20.01 -9.11
N GLY A 152 -4.44 20.12 -10.40
CA GLY A 152 -3.85 21.32 -11.00
C GLY A 152 -2.38 21.56 -10.64
N GLY A 153 -1.68 20.56 -10.10
CA GLY A 153 -0.27 20.62 -9.76
C GLY A 153 0.66 20.17 -10.87
N SER A 154 1.96 20.38 -10.68
CA SER A 154 3.00 19.84 -11.56
C SER A 154 4.15 19.29 -10.75
N ILE A 155 4.82 18.31 -11.33
CA ILE A 155 6.06 17.74 -10.81
C ILE A 155 7.20 18.20 -11.68
N MET A 156 8.27 18.63 -11.07
CA MET A 156 9.49 19.03 -11.75
C MET A 156 10.57 17.96 -11.47
N PHE A 157 11.13 17.44 -12.53
CA PHE A 157 12.32 16.60 -12.49
C PHE A 157 13.51 17.48 -12.81
N SER A 158 14.49 17.50 -11.93
CA SER A 158 15.71 18.29 -12.10
C SER A 158 16.95 17.46 -11.84
N LYS A 159 18.00 17.80 -12.56
CA LYS A 159 19.34 17.29 -12.37
C LYS A 159 20.37 18.28 -12.86
N ASP A 160 21.53 18.29 -12.22
CA ASP A 160 22.62 19.18 -12.58
C ASP A 160 23.05 19.00 -14.05
N GLY A 161 23.07 20.09 -14.79
CA GLY A 161 23.49 20.13 -16.19
C GLY A 161 22.41 19.72 -17.21
N VAL A 162 21.19 19.45 -16.78
CA VAL A 162 20.05 19.11 -17.65
C VAL A 162 18.90 20.07 -17.43
N ALA A 163 18.17 20.39 -18.48
CA ALA A 163 16.99 21.26 -18.38
C ALA A 163 15.87 20.60 -17.58
N ASP A 164 15.27 21.33 -16.67
CA ASP A 164 14.14 20.87 -15.87
C ASP A 164 12.97 20.41 -16.75
N LYS A 165 12.31 19.35 -16.33
CA LYS A 165 11.08 18.86 -16.97
C LYS A 165 9.92 18.86 -16.01
N PHE A 166 8.76 19.24 -16.55
CA PHE A 166 7.51 19.30 -15.81
C PHE A 166 6.53 18.26 -16.32
N VAL A 167 5.89 17.58 -15.38
CA VAL A 167 4.76 16.69 -15.62
C VAL A 167 3.54 17.30 -14.95
N ASN A 168 2.51 17.59 -15.73
CA ASN A 168 1.27 18.16 -15.20
C ASN A 168 0.36 17.05 -14.64
N LEU A 169 -0.19 17.31 -13.46
CA LEU A 169 -1.13 16.44 -12.76
C LEU A 169 -2.48 17.18 -12.62
N PRO A 170 -3.34 17.12 -13.66
CA PRO A 170 -4.51 17.98 -13.74
C PRO A 170 -5.59 17.67 -12.71
N GLU A 171 -5.68 16.43 -12.24
CA GLU A 171 -6.73 15.95 -11.38
C GLU A 171 -6.22 15.52 -10.01
N GLN A 172 -7.09 15.61 -9.01
CA GLN A 172 -6.82 15.04 -7.69
C GLN A 172 -6.68 13.53 -7.79
N GLY A 173 -5.58 12.99 -7.26
CA GLY A 173 -5.35 11.56 -7.30
C GLY A 173 -4.00 11.12 -6.75
N VAL A 174 -3.82 9.83 -6.65
CA VAL A 174 -2.51 9.20 -6.45
C VAL A 174 -1.98 8.87 -7.84
N TRP A 175 -0.90 9.54 -8.21
CA TRP A 175 -0.30 9.42 -9.53
C TRP A 175 0.95 8.56 -9.48
N ASN A 176 1.16 7.83 -10.55
CA ASN A 176 2.34 7.02 -10.75
C ASN A 176 3.06 7.50 -12.02
N ILE A 177 4.34 7.88 -11.87
CA ILE A 177 5.15 8.49 -12.91
C ILE A 177 6.33 7.56 -13.20
N PRO A 178 6.35 6.91 -14.38
CA PRO A 178 7.41 5.98 -14.72
C PRO A 178 8.70 6.71 -15.07
N LEU A 179 9.83 6.11 -14.68
CA LEU A 179 11.15 6.50 -15.10
C LEU A 179 11.76 5.40 -15.96
N LYS A 180 12.30 5.77 -17.10
CA LYS A 180 12.92 4.85 -18.06
C LYS A 180 14.34 5.24 -18.38
N SER A 181 15.18 4.23 -18.59
CA SER A 181 16.59 4.41 -18.95
C SER A 181 16.87 4.39 -20.47
N THR A 182 15.88 4.15 -21.30
CA THR A 182 16.08 3.99 -22.75
C THR A 182 15.97 5.29 -23.53
N GLU A 183 16.77 5.42 -24.61
CA GLU A 183 16.80 6.60 -25.50
C GLU A 183 15.43 6.95 -26.13
N ASP A 184 14.55 5.97 -26.28
CA ASP A 184 13.22 6.14 -26.87
C ASP A 184 12.17 6.72 -25.90
N ALA A 185 12.46 6.79 -24.64
CA ALA A 185 11.54 7.33 -23.64
C ALA A 185 11.52 8.85 -23.64
N LYS A 186 10.91 9.46 -24.64
CA LYS A 186 10.87 10.93 -24.86
C LYS A 186 10.26 11.76 -23.73
N ARG A 187 9.71 11.18 -22.67
CA ARG A 187 9.06 11.90 -21.59
C ARG A 187 9.90 12.08 -20.33
N TYR A 188 10.88 11.20 -20.08
CA TYR A 188 11.63 11.14 -18.81
C TYR A 188 13.15 11.10 -19.01
N TYR A 189 13.62 11.74 -20.05
CA TYR A 189 15.03 11.73 -20.50
C TYR A 189 16.04 12.19 -19.46
N LEU A 190 15.61 13.00 -18.53
CA LEU A 190 16.50 13.64 -17.58
C LEU A 190 17.30 12.64 -16.74
N LEU A 191 16.75 11.45 -16.55
CA LEU A 191 17.37 10.45 -15.71
C LEU A 191 18.18 9.42 -16.50
N SER A 192 17.89 9.25 -17.80
CA SER A 192 18.59 8.29 -18.65
C SER A 192 19.95 8.80 -19.16
N ASP A 193 20.05 10.07 -19.50
CA ASP A 193 21.29 10.65 -20.06
C ASP A 193 22.31 11.05 -19.00
N CYS A 194 22.07 10.64 -17.80
CA CYS A 194 22.75 11.16 -16.66
C CYS A 194 23.79 10.18 -16.11
N THR A 195 25.04 10.49 -16.31
CA THR A 195 26.20 9.91 -15.61
C THR A 195 26.32 10.40 -14.16
N GLY A 196 25.25 10.60 -13.46
CA GLY A 196 25.30 11.08 -12.09
C GLY A 196 24.52 10.17 -11.16
N ALA A 197 24.94 10.10 -9.92
CA ALA A 197 24.43 9.18 -8.93
C ALA A 197 23.02 9.52 -8.40
N PHE A 198 22.44 10.66 -8.73
CA PHE A 198 21.12 11.03 -8.21
C PHE A 198 20.39 12.03 -9.10
N ALA A 199 19.06 12.08 -8.94
CA ALA A 199 18.18 13.11 -9.48
C ALA A 199 17.24 13.59 -8.37
N GLU A 200 16.69 14.80 -8.53
CA GLU A 200 15.68 15.31 -7.62
C GLU A 200 14.34 15.41 -8.32
N VAL A 201 13.28 15.02 -7.61
CA VAL A 201 11.90 15.28 -7.99
C VAL A 201 11.37 16.34 -7.05
N THR A 202 10.95 17.46 -7.59
CA THR A 202 10.31 18.51 -6.81
C THR A 202 8.87 18.63 -7.24
N PHE A 203 7.95 18.69 -6.31
CA PHE A 203 6.55 18.87 -6.60
C PHE A 203 5.90 19.83 -5.61
N ASP A 204 4.96 20.61 -6.12
CA ASP A 204 4.12 21.43 -5.30
C ASP A 204 3.02 20.57 -4.72
N ASN A 205 3.04 20.39 -3.42
CA ASN A 205 2.08 19.57 -2.73
C ASN A 205 1.37 20.36 -1.64
N THR A 206 0.04 20.34 -1.64
CA THR A 206 -0.77 20.86 -0.54
C THR A 206 -0.81 19.87 0.63
N PHE A 207 -0.22 18.72 0.43
CA PHE A 207 -0.19 17.62 1.35
C PHE A 207 1.28 17.37 1.73
N ASP A 208 1.62 17.75 2.95
CA ASP A 208 2.92 17.40 3.52
C ASP A 208 3.03 15.88 3.62
N MET A 209 4.04 15.26 2.99
CA MET A 209 4.31 13.83 3.16
C MET A 209 4.63 13.47 4.62
N THR A 210 4.85 14.46 5.50
CA THR A 210 4.84 14.29 6.96
C THR A 210 3.44 14.29 7.56
N PHE A 211 2.40 14.36 6.72
CA PHE A 211 0.99 14.27 7.10
C PHE A 211 0.44 15.41 7.97
N ARG A 212 0.94 16.54 7.78
CA ARG A 212 0.24 17.75 8.17
C ARG A 212 -0.45 18.30 6.94
N TYR A 213 -1.73 18.10 6.86
CA TYR A 213 -2.55 18.85 5.93
C TYR A 213 -2.36 20.34 6.24
N SER A 214 -1.69 21.03 5.36
CA SER A 214 -1.51 22.47 5.49
C SER A 214 -2.47 23.17 4.53
N HIS A 215 -3.47 23.83 5.08
CA HIS A 215 -4.33 24.72 4.32
C HIS A 215 -3.62 26.02 3.89
N VAL A 216 -2.40 26.23 4.33
CA VAL A 216 -1.68 27.50 4.16
C VAL A 216 -0.42 27.26 3.35
N GLY A 217 -0.58 27.46 2.04
CA GLY A 217 0.53 27.54 1.10
C GLY A 217 0.99 26.21 0.50
N THR A 218 1.47 26.29 -0.71
CA THR A 218 2.11 25.18 -1.42
C THR A 218 3.48 24.93 -0.80
N LYS A 219 3.70 23.77 -0.23
CA LYS A 219 5.00 23.36 0.25
C LYS A 219 5.71 22.56 -0.84
N ARG A 220 6.88 23.00 -1.24
CA ARG A 220 7.72 22.23 -2.15
C ARG A 220 8.39 21.10 -1.40
N GLU A 221 8.16 19.90 -1.85
CA GLU A 221 8.83 18.71 -1.36
C GLU A 221 9.83 18.20 -2.39
N LYS A 222 10.92 17.64 -1.89
CA LYS A 222 11.98 17.08 -2.73
C LYS A 222 12.15 15.61 -2.42
N ILE A 223 12.12 14.78 -3.46
CA ILE A 223 12.49 13.38 -3.41
C ILE A 223 13.83 13.24 -4.15
N ARG A 224 14.83 12.72 -3.46
CA ARG A 224 16.09 12.35 -4.07
C ARG A 224 16.00 10.94 -4.61
N ILE A 225 16.45 10.74 -5.86
CA ILE A 225 16.52 9.41 -6.46
C ILE A 225 18.00 9.05 -6.63
N ASN A 226 18.47 8.06 -5.88
CA ASN A 226 19.77 7.47 -6.08
C ASN A 226 19.69 6.47 -7.22
N ILE A 227 20.48 6.67 -8.28
CA ILE A 227 20.50 5.79 -9.43
C ILE A 227 21.70 4.86 -9.29
N ILE A 228 21.44 3.57 -9.33
CA ILE A 228 22.47 2.53 -9.19
C ILE A 228 22.58 1.79 -10.52
N ASP A 229 23.81 1.80 -11.09
CA ASP A 229 24.12 1.13 -12.35
C ASP A 229 24.90 -0.18 -12.14
N ASP A 230 25.61 -0.30 -11.01
CA ASP A 230 26.41 -1.47 -10.66
C ASP A 230 25.75 -2.20 -9.48
N TYR A 231 25.17 -3.36 -9.77
CA TYR A 231 24.49 -4.19 -8.79
C TYR A 231 24.59 -5.68 -9.17
N ASP A 232 24.60 -6.52 -8.16
CA ASP A 232 24.55 -7.98 -8.31
C ASP A 232 23.12 -8.45 -8.67
N GLU A 233 23.02 -9.66 -9.21
CA GLU A 233 21.74 -10.34 -9.38
C GLU A 233 20.98 -10.46 -8.05
N GLY A 234 19.67 -10.34 -8.11
CA GLY A 234 18.85 -10.37 -6.91
C GLY A 234 17.35 -10.43 -7.18
N TYR A 235 16.59 -10.28 -6.12
CA TYR A 235 15.13 -10.26 -6.16
C TYR A 235 14.63 -8.83 -6.14
N TYR A 236 14.10 -8.35 -7.26
CA TYR A 236 13.54 -7.02 -7.35
C TYR A 236 12.07 -7.06 -6.96
N LEU A 237 11.76 -6.38 -5.85
CA LEU A 237 10.42 -6.31 -5.30
C LEU A 237 9.81 -4.93 -5.49
N ARG A 238 8.48 -4.92 -5.65
CA ARG A 238 7.67 -3.72 -5.49
C ARG A 238 6.61 -3.96 -4.43
N TRP A 239 6.22 -2.92 -3.74
CA TRP A 239 5.13 -2.98 -2.76
C TRP A 239 4.42 -1.64 -2.66
N ILE A 240 3.18 -1.69 -2.18
CA ILE A 240 2.45 -0.47 -1.84
C ILE A 240 2.82 -0.10 -0.41
N ASN A 241 3.39 1.09 -0.25
CA ASN A 241 3.72 1.59 1.06
C ASN A 241 2.47 2.15 1.79
N ARG A 242 2.64 2.53 3.03
CA ARG A 242 1.56 3.10 3.85
C ARG A 242 0.99 4.44 3.33
N HIS A 243 1.60 5.05 2.33
CA HIS A 243 1.10 6.25 1.66
C HIS A 243 0.30 5.95 0.39
N GLY A 244 0.08 4.68 0.08
CA GLY A 244 -0.63 4.27 -1.10
C GLY A 244 0.14 4.52 -2.39
N VAL A 245 1.47 4.47 -2.35
CA VAL A 245 2.33 4.57 -3.54
C VAL A 245 3.27 3.37 -3.62
N TYR A 246 3.72 3.06 -4.84
CA TYR A 246 4.68 1.98 -5.04
C TYR A 246 6.07 2.38 -4.58
N CYS A 247 6.72 1.46 -3.88
CA CYS A 247 8.15 1.45 -3.59
C CYS A 247 8.80 0.24 -4.22
N TYR A 248 10.09 0.34 -4.48
CA TYR A 248 10.88 -0.65 -5.21
C TYR A 248 12.22 -0.84 -4.54
N TYR A 249 12.75 -2.07 -4.54
CA TYR A 249 14.11 -2.33 -4.12
C TYR A 249 14.62 -3.66 -4.67
N LEU A 250 15.94 -3.72 -4.97
CA LEU A 250 16.64 -4.93 -5.35
C LEU A 250 17.35 -5.53 -4.14
N PHE A 251 16.93 -6.72 -3.75
CA PHE A 251 17.47 -7.44 -2.61
C PHE A 251 18.47 -8.50 -3.05
N LYS A 252 19.57 -8.64 -2.32
CA LYS A 252 20.49 -9.75 -2.52
C LYS A 252 19.86 -11.06 -2.05
N PRO A 253 20.06 -12.18 -2.77
CA PRO A 253 19.51 -13.47 -2.37
C PRO A 253 20.25 -14.01 -1.15
N GLY A 254 19.51 -14.72 -0.29
CA GLY A 254 20.03 -15.60 0.71
C GLY A 254 19.79 -17.07 0.32
N ASP A 255 20.11 -17.99 1.22
CA ASP A 255 19.92 -19.41 0.99
C ASP A 255 18.44 -19.78 0.97
N GLU A 256 17.99 -20.44 -0.10
CA GLU A 256 16.61 -20.90 -0.23
C GLU A 256 16.27 -21.98 0.81
N ALA A 257 15.15 -21.84 1.48
CA ALA A 257 14.59 -22.84 2.37
C ALA A 257 13.30 -23.42 1.80
N ARG A 258 13.21 -24.76 1.85
CA ARG A 258 12.04 -25.49 1.36
C ARG A 258 11.46 -26.31 2.49
N LYS A 259 10.23 -26.00 2.87
CA LYS A 259 9.50 -26.71 3.89
C LYS A 259 8.44 -27.58 3.22
N VAL A 260 8.44 -28.86 3.58
CA VAL A 260 7.45 -29.82 3.11
C VAL A 260 6.61 -30.26 4.31
N THR A 261 5.31 -30.11 4.19
CA THR A 261 4.35 -30.54 5.21
C THR A 261 3.35 -31.54 4.61
N SER A 262 2.77 -32.36 5.43
CA SER A 262 1.68 -33.24 5.03
C SER A 262 0.47 -33.06 5.95
N ASP A 263 -0.72 -33.08 5.38
CA ASP A 263 -1.98 -32.94 6.13
C ASP A 263 -2.38 -34.21 6.89
N GLY A 264 -1.60 -35.25 6.77
CA GLY A 264 -1.83 -36.50 7.48
C GLY A 264 -1.22 -37.71 6.80
N ALA A 265 -1.29 -38.83 7.50
CA ALA A 265 -0.86 -40.12 7.00
C ALA A 265 -2.06 -41.02 6.75
N PHE A 266 -2.11 -41.63 5.60
CA PHE A 266 -3.08 -42.68 5.32
C PHE A 266 -2.55 -43.98 5.90
N MET A 267 -3.17 -44.45 6.98
CA MET A 267 -2.82 -45.76 7.57
C MET A 267 -3.50 -46.86 6.79
N ARG A 268 -2.71 -47.72 6.20
CA ARG A 268 -3.21 -48.92 5.56
C ARG A 268 -3.65 -49.91 6.62
N ASN A 269 -4.77 -50.61 6.38
CA ASN A 269 -5.15 -51.74 7.21
C ASN A 269 -4.11 -52.84 7.00
N ASN A 270 -3.29 -53.06 8.00
CA ASN A 270 -2.15 -53.99 7.94
C ASN A 270 -2.50 -55.45 8.25
N LEU A 271 -3.76 -55.76 8.52
CA LEU A 271 -4.18 -57.12 8.73
C LEU A 271 -3.90 -58.03 7.54
N LEU A 272 -3.90 -57.48 6.32
CA LEU A 272 -3.57 -58.21 5.09
C LEU A 272 -2.05 -58.35 4.85
N SER A 273 -1.23 -57.68 5.65
CA SER A 273 0.23 -57.72 5.51
C SER A 273 0.92 -58.38 6.69
N TYR A 274 0.17 -59.11 7.50
CA TYR A 274 0.72 -59.87 8.61
C TYR A 274 1.52 -61.08 8.08
N ASP A 275 2.80 -61.12 8.44
CA ASP A 275 3.69 -62.21 8.16
C ASP A 275 4.00 -62.94 9.48
N MET A 276 3.58 -64.18 9.54
CA MET A 276 3.75 -65.03 10.73
C MET A 276 5.22 -65.23 11.12
N ASN A 277 6.15 -65.12 10.19
CA ASN A 277 7.58 -65.27 10.48
C ASN A 277 8.23 -63.99 11.02
N TYR A 278 7.71 -62.83 10.65
CA TYR A 278 8.29 -61.52 11.00
C TYR A 278 7.38 -60.69 11.90
N GLY A 279 6.23 -61.19 12.24
CA GLY A 279 5.25 -60.51 13.04
C GLY A 279 4.61 -59.32 12.28
N TYR A 280 3.87 -58.53 13.02
CA TYR A 280 3.23 -57.35 12.51
C TYR A 280 4.27 -56.27 12.29
N LYS A 281 4.65 -56.02 11.05
CA LYS A 281 5.46 -54.89 10.71
C LYS A 281 4.61 -53.64 10.83
N GLY A 282 4.81 -52.90 11.90
CA GLY A 282 4.24 -51.56 12.08
C GLY A 282 4.40 -50.79 10.79
N TYR A 283 3.31 -50.36 10.19
CA TYR A 283 3.31 -49.83 8.88
C TYR A 283 3.42 -48.38 8.86
N THR A 284 4.20 -47.99 8.02
CA THR A 284 4.26 -46.62 7.52
C THR A 284 3.16 -46.42 6.51
N GLY A 285 2.20 -45.60 6.83
CA GLY A 285 1.19 -45.13 5.91
C GLY A 285 1.79 -44.39 4.72
N ARG A 286 0.99 -44.14 3.75
CA ARG A 286 1.31 -43.15 2.71
C ARG A 286 0.89 -41.80 3.22
N LEU A 287 1.71 -40.77 2.97
CA LEU A 287 1.38 -39.41 3.29
C LEU A 287 0.34 -38.89 2.29
N GLN A 288 -0.67 -38.21 2.81
CA GLN A 288 -1.69 -37.55 1.99
C GLN A 288 -1.39 -36.05 1.92
N ARG A 289 -1.80 -35.45 0.82
CA ARG A 289 -1.80 -33.99 0.65
C ARG A 289 -0.50 -33.35 1.12
N MET A 290 0.58 -33.66 0.43
CA MET A 290 1.83 -32.95 0.64
C MET A 290 1.64 -31.50 0.20
N SER A 291 2.13 -30.56 0.98
CA SER A 291 2.31 -29.17 0.60
C SER A 291 3.78 -28.78 0.67
N ARG A 292 4.18 -27.86 -0.19
CA ARG A 292 5.54 -27.35 -0.24
C ARG A 292 5.49 -25.83 -0.14
N GLU A 293 6.22 -25.31 0.80
CA GLU A 293 6.43 -23.87 0.97
C GLU A 293 7.89 -23.57 0.62
N ASP A 294 8.11 -22.73 -0.38
CA ASP A 294 9.42 -22.27 -0.77
C ASP A 294 9.63 -20.86 -0.20
N THR A 295 10.64 -20.72 0.64
CA THR A 295 10.99 -19.47 1.31
C THR A 295 12.36 -19.01 0.87
N ILE A 296 12.48 -17.77 0.48
CA ILE A 296 13.72 -17.15 0.03
C ILE A 296 14.06 -16.01 0.98
N PRO A 297 15.07 -16.15 1.84
CA PRO A 297 15.60 -15.02 2.59
C PRO A 297 16.24 -14.01 1.63
N VAL A 298 15.98 -12.74 1.86
CA VAL A 298 16.54 -11.66 1.05
C VAL A 298 17.10 -10.56 1.95
N CYS A 299 18.14 -9.89 1.49
CA CYS A 299 18.86 -8.89 2.26
C CYS A 299 19.09 -7.61 1.46
N ALA A 300 18.80 -6.48 2.06
CA ALA A 300 19.30 -5.17 1.63
C ALA A 300 20.46 -4.80 2.55
N PRO A 301 21.72 -4.95 2.11
CA PRO A 301 22.87 -4.72 2.95
C PRO A 301 23.20 -3.23 3.07
N LEU A 302 23.72 -2.84 4.24
CA LEU A 302 24.33 -1.54 4.50
C LEU A 302 23.43 -0.35 4.11
N VAL A 303 22.14 -0.45 4.41
CA VAL A 303 21.18 0.64 4.20
C VAL A 303 21.22 1.64 5.37
N ASP A 304 20.95 2.90 5.07
CA ASP A 304 20.79 3.93 6.09
C ASP A 304 19.43 3.81 6.82
N SER A 305 19.25 4.64 7.83
CA SER A 305 18.03 4.62 8.65
C SER A 305 16.75 4.88 7.86
N ASP A 306 16.79 5.80 6.90
CA ASP A 306 15.60 6.22 6.14
C ASP A 306 15.23 5.13 5.12
N THR A 307 16.22 4.57 4.44
CA THR A 307 16.02 3.41 3.56
C THR A 307 15.51 2.21 4.34
N TRP A 308 16.01 1.98 5.55
CA TRP A 308 15.54 0.88 6.39
C TRP A 308 14.04 1.03 6.73
N ASP A 309 13.59 2.25 7.07
CA ASP A 309 12.18 2.52 7.36
C ASP A 309 11.30 2.33 6.11
N MET A 310 11.79 2.73 4.93
CA MET A 310 11.11 2.46 3.67
C MET A 310 10.99 0.95 3.41
N LEU A 311 12.05 0.19 3.64
CA LEU A 311 12.04 -1.27 3.47
C LEU A 311 11.16 -1.97 4.50
N PHE A 312 11.02 -1.41 5.70
CA PHE A 312 10.11 -1.96 6.71
C PHE A 312 8.65 -1.92 6.27
N ASP A 313 8.25 -0.93 5.47
CA ASP A 313 6.90 -0.90 4.89
C ASP A 313 6.60 -2.12 4.00
N LEU A 314 7.61 -2.73 3.38
CA LEU A 314 7.46 -4.01 2.68
C LEU A 314 6.88 -5.10 3.58
N ALA A 315 7.37 -5.20 4.82
CA ALA A 315 6.92 -6.20 5.78
C ALA A 315 5.47 -6.00 6.26
N THR A 316 4.96 -4.80 6.12
CA THR A 316 3.58 -4.42 6.52
C THR A 316 2.64 -4.23 5.34
N SER A 317 3.15 -4.28 4.12
CA SER A 317 2.34 -4.10 2.91
C SER A 317 1.45 -5.31 2.63
N PRO A 318 0.17 -5.11 2.32
CA PRO A 318 -0.70 -6.19 1.89
C PRO A 318 -0.47 -6.60 0.43
N CYS A 319 0.28 -5.81 -0.34
CA CYS A 319 0.51 -6.01 -1.77
C CYS A 319 2.00 -5.95 -2.05
N VAL A 320 2.60 -7.11 -2.26
CA VAL A 320 4.02 -7.26 -2.62
C VAL A 320 4.15 -8.11 -3.86
N ASP A 321 4.89 -7.64 -4.82
CA ASP A 321 5.13 -8.35 -6.08
C ASP A 321 6.63 -8.51 -6.34
N LEU A 322 7.00 -9.66 -6.88
CA LEU A 322 8.32 -9.98 -7.37
C LEU A 322 8.38 -9.76 -8.89
N PHE A 323 9.39 -9.05 -9.34
CA PHE A 323 9.68 -8.90 -10.76
C PHE A 323 10.21 -10.22 -11.34
N VAL A 324 9.58 -10.70 -12.40
CA VAL A 324 9.94 -11.97 -13.06
C VAL A 324 10.46 -11.79 -14.49
N GLY A 325 10.67 -10.55 -14.92
CA GLY A 325 11.20 -10.23 -16.25
C GLY A 325 10.24 -9.43 -17.11
N TYR A 326 10.55 -9.33 -18.38
CA TYR A 326 9.73 -8.63 -19.37
C TYR A 326 9.05 -9.62 -20.32
N LYS A 327 7.84 -9.29 -20.75
CA LYS A 327 7.13 -9.97 -21.82
C LYS A 327 6.50 -8.93 -22.74
N ASN A 328 6.93 -8.89 -24.00
CA ASN A 328 6.52 -7.87 -24.98
C ASN A 328 6.80 -6.44 -24.47
N ASP A 329 8.00 -6.20 -23.93
CA ASP A 329 8.45 -4.94 -23.34
C ASP A 329 7.64 -4.44 -22.13
N GLU A 330 6.73 -5.26 -21.63
CA GLU A 330 6.01 -4.98 -20.38
C GLU A 330 6.62 -5.76 -19.21
N PRO A 331 6.87 -5.11 -18.07
CA PRO A 331 7.34 -5.79 -16.87
C PRO A 331 6.28 -6.75 -16.34
N LYS A 332 6.68 -7.95 -15.98
CA LYS A 332 5.80 -8.96 -15.38
C LYS A 332 6.13 -9.11 -13.92
N TRP A 333 5.08 -9.18 -13.14
CA TRP A 333 5.13 -9.24 -11.69
C TRP A 333 4.39 -10.46 -11.19
N MET A 334 4.93 -11.08 -10.16
CA MET A 334 4.35 -12.23 -9.49
C MET A 334 4.03 -11.86 -8.04
N PRO A 335 2.79 -11.96 -7.60
CA PRO A 335 2.44 -11.73 -6.21
C PRO A 335 3.20 -12.68 -5.28
N VAL A 336 3.76 -12.14 -4.21
CA VAL A 336 4.48 -12.89 -3.18
C VAL A 336 4.05 -12.42 -1.79
N THR A 337 4.33 -13.24 -0.78
CA THR A 337 4.02 -12.91 0.60
C THR A 337 5.31 -12.75 1.39
N ILE A 338 5.37 -11.73 2.23
CA ILE A 338 6.47 -11.57 3.19
C ILE A 338 6.12 -12.35 4.45
N ILE A 339 7.03 -13.21 4.89
CA ILE A 339 6.83 -14.00 6.10
C ILE A 339 6.87 -13.08 7.33
N SER A 340 5.87 -13.24 8.19
CA SER A 340 5.81 -12.51 9.45
C SER A 340 7.04 -12.79 10.31
N GLY A 341 7.59 -11.76 10.93
CA GLY A 341 8.79 -11.88 11.74
C GLY A 341 9.00 -10.69 12.65
N SER A 342 10.09 -10.74 13.42
CA SER A 342 10.53 -9.62 14.24
C SER A 342 11.65 -8.88 13.51
N TYR A 343 11.49 -7.58 13.36
CA TYR A 343 12.45 -6.69 12.72
C TYR A 343 13.09 -5.80 13.77
N THR A 344 14.41 -5.78 13.81
CA THR A 344 15.16 -4.95 14.75
C THR A 344 15.92 -3.87 13.99
N LYS A 345 15.58 -2.61 14.27
CA LYS A 345 16.31 -1.46 13.76
C LYS A 345 17.47 -1.15 14.71
N ALA A 346 18.68 -1.30 14.23
CA ALA A 346 19.88 -0.99 15.01
C ALA A 346 20.13 0.53 15.09
N LYS A 347 20.81 0.98 16.15
CA LYS A 347 21.28 2.36 16.25
C LYS A 347 22.64 2.56 15.52
N ALA A 348 22.79 1.95 14.36
CA ALA A 348 23.96 2.06 13.53
C ALA A 348 23.71 3.01 12.35
N VAL A 349 24.77 3.61 11.82
CA VAL A 349 24.69 4.49 10.65
C VAL A 349 24.22 3.70 9.41
N LEU A 350 24.76 2.49 9.26
CA LEU A 350 24.38 1.55 8.21
C LEU A 350 24.04 0.21 8.86
N GLN A 351 22.99 -0.42 8.33
CA GLN A 351 22.50 -1.70 8.85
C GLN A 351 21.92 -2.55 7.74
N ASN A 352 21.73 -3.83 7.99
CA ASN A 352 21.07 -4.71 7.04
C ASN A 352 19.57 -4.76 7.31
N PHE A 353 18.78 -4.79 6.23
CA PHE A 353 17.38 -5.17 6.30
C PHE A 353 17.24 -6.57 5.71
N ILE A 354 16.68 -7.49 6.49
CA ILE A 354 16.51 -8.89 6.11
C ILE A 354 15.04 -9.25 6.26
N CYS A 355 14.48 -9.86 5.23
CA CYS A 355 13.14 -10.45 5.28
C CYS A 355 13.14 -11.77 4.50
N SER A 356 12.02 -12.50 4.54
CA SER A 356 11.87 -13.73 3.80
C SER A 356 10.62 -13.66 2.93
N ILE A 357 10.79 -14.00 1.67
CA ILE A 357 9.73 -14.05 0.67
C ILE A 357 9.20 -15.47 0.64
N MET A 358 7.89 -15.64 0.72
CA MET A 358 7.22 -16.90 0.45
C MET A 358 6.71 -16.87 -0.98
N MET A 359 7.16 -17.83 -1.78
CA MET A 359 6.74 -17.98 -3.16
C MET A 359 5.32 -18.55 -3.23
N PRO A 360 4.56 -18.26 -4.30
CA PRO A 360 3.26 -18.89 -4.51
C PRO A 360 3.36 -20.41 -4.48
N ASP A 361 2.27 -21.06 -4.08
CA ASP A 361 2.19 -22.52 -4.00
C ASP A 361 2.66 -23.21 -5.27
N VAL A 362 3.61 -24.12 -5.11
CA VAL A 362 4.09 -24.95 -6.20
C VAL A 362 3.20 -26.19 -6.32
N THR A 363 2.71 -26.44 -7.51
CA THR A 363 1.99 -27.69 -7.79
C THR A 363 2.92 -28.87 -7.60
N ILE A 364 2.56 -29.76 -6.67
CA ILE A 364 3.29 -30.98 -6.40
C ILE A 364 2.43 -32.20 -6.76
N GLN A 365 3.09 -33.32 -6.96
CA GLN A 365 2.42 -34.57 -7.23
C GLN A 365 1.54 -34.97 -6.03
N LYS A 366 0.27 -35.18 -6.28
CA LYS A 366 -0.70 -35.68 -5.28
C LYS A 366 -1.07 -37.12 -5.62
N LEU A 367 -1.26 -37.94 -4.59
CA LEU A 367 -1.80 -39.28 -4.73
C LEU A 367 -3.32 -39.22 -4.89
#